data_8c8af22ab71eaf705460ac532172e5a7
#
_entry.id   8c8af22ab71eaf705460ac532172e5a7
#
_cell.length_a   1.000
_cell.length_b   1.000
_cell.length_c   1.000
_cell.angle_alpha   90.00
_cell.angle_beta   90.00
_cell.angle_gamma   90.00
#
_symmetry.space_group_name_H-M   'P 1'
#
loop_
_entity.id
_entity.type
_entity.pdbx_description
1 polymer ?
#
loop_
_entity_poly.entity_id
_entity_poly.type
_entity_poly.pdbx_seq_one_letter_code
_entity_poly.pdbx_strand_id
1 'polypeptide(L)'
;AAVLRMAQGCDKDSVQLALFSELVLSGYAIGDLLFQDALLDAVERAIEQIIEASAKLQPMLLVGAPLRHAGRLYNTAVAVHRGRLLGVVPKIYLPNYHEFYERRHFASGDGMQGGEIKIGQHLAPFGTDLLFAAEDMPGFVVHAEICEDFWVPIPPSSNAALAGATVLANLSASNITIGKAETRRMLCQSQSARCLAAYLYAAAGAGESTTDLAWDGQACIFENGVALAETERFPLGDQLA
;
A
#
# COMPACT_ATOMS: atom_id res chain seq x y z
N ALA A 1 -16.60 1.62 0.69
CA ALA A 1 -17.23 2.83 1.25
C ALA A 1 -16.22 3.67 2.05
N ALA A 2 -15.50 3.10 3.06
CA ALA A 2 -14.55 3.86 3.90
C ALA A 2 -13.42 4.52 3.09
N VAL A 3 -12.76 3.78 2.21
CA VAL A 3 -11.70 4.30 1.33
C VAL A 3 -12.16 5.53 0.55
N LEU A 4 -13.35 5.49 -0.05
CA LEU A 4 -13.88 6.64 -0.81
C LEU A 4 -14.22 7.83 0.07
N ARG A 5 -14.73 7.61 1.29
CA ARG A 5 -14.98 8.69 2.25
C ARG A 5 -13.69 9.40 2.65
N MET A 6 -12.63 8.62 2.96
CA MET A 6 -11.32 9.17 3.30
C MET A 6 -10.67 9.88 2.10
N ALA A 7 -10.75 9.29 0.90
CA ALA A 7 -10.25 9.92 -0.33
C ALA A 7 -10.95 11.26 -0.62
N GLN A 8 -12.26 11.37 -0.35
CA GLN A 8 -12.99 12.65 -0.43
C GLN A 8 -12.56 13.66 0.64
N GLY A 9 -12.14 13.20 1.83
CA GLY A 9 -11.50 14.04 2.84
C GLY A 9 -10.18 14.60 2.34
N CYS A 10 -9.29 13.73 1.85
CA CYS A 10 -8.02 14.11 1.24
C CYS A 10 -8.18 15.11 0.09
N ASP A 11 -9.20 14.94 -0.74
CA ASP A 11 -9.52 15.86 -1.85
C ASP A 11 -9.85 17.28 -1.34
N LYS A 12 -10.67 17.38 -0.29
CA LYS A 12 -11.01 18.69 0.34
C LYS A 12 -9.80 19.40 0.91
N ASP A 13 -8.85 18.62 1.44
CA ASP A 13 -7.61 19.12 2.04
C ASP A 13 -6.48 19.32 1.01
N SER A 14 -6.79 19.16 -0.30
CA SER A 14 -5.84 19.32 -1.41
C SER A 14 -4.63 18.39 -1.35
N VAL A 15 -4.80 17.21 -0.78
CA VAL A 15 -3.78 16.17 -0.71
C VAL A 15 -3.47 15.63 -2.11
N GLN A 16 -2.19 15.41 -2.44
CA GLN A 16 -1.77 14.91 -3.75
C GLN A 16 -1.71 13.38 -3.80
N LEU A 17 -1.41 12.73 -2.67
CA LEU A 17 -1.30 11.28 -2.56
C LEU A 17 -2.00 10.79 -1.30
N ALA A 18 -2.96 9.89 -1.45
CA ALA A 18 -3.61 9.19 -0.34
C ALA A 18 -3.16 7.73 -0.30
N LEU A 19 -2.48 7.36 0.78
CA LEU A 19 -1.97 6.02 1.04
C LEU A 19 -2.90 5.29 2.02
N PHE A 20 -3.36 4.10 1.63
CA PHE A 20 -4.15 3.21 2.46
C PHE A 20 -3.32 1.99 2.91
N SER A 21 -3.81 1.26 3.92
CA SER A 21 -3.12 0.09 4.43
C SER A 21 -3.15 -1.11 3.47
N GLU A 22 -2.26 -2.07 3.73
CA GLU A 22 -2.19 -3.36 3.03
C GLU A 22 -3.54 -4.08 3.10
N LEU A 23 -3.98 -4.66 1.96
CA LEU A 23 -5.21 -5.44 1.82
C LEU A 23 -6.48 -4.74 2.36
N VAL A 24 -6.51 -3.41 2.39
CA VAL A 24 -7.63 -2.62 2.96
C VAL A 24 -8.99 -2.95 2.32
N LEU A 25 -9.02 -3.45 1.09
CA LEU A 25 -10.28 -3.79 0.40
C LEU A 25 -10.87 -5.15 0.82
N SER A 26 -10.07 -6.04 1.35
CA SER A 26 -10.51 -7.36 1.81
C SER A 26 -10.42 -7.53 3.33
N GLY A 27 -9.49 -6.82 3.96
CA GLY A 27 -8.91 -7.13 5.25
C GLY A 27 -7.70 -8.06 5.11
N TYR A 28 -6.76 -7.96 6.06
CA TYR A 28 -5.54 -8.76 6.09
C TYR A 28 -5.75 -10.10 6.79
N ALA A 29 -6.31 -10.08 8.01
CA ALA A 29 -6.43 -11.25 8.88
C ALA A 29 -7.74 -12.03 8.61
N ILE A 30 -7.96 -12.45 7.38
CA ILE A 30 -9.17 -13.15 6.92
C ILE A 30 -8.94 -14.62 6.55
N GLY A 31 -7.69 -15.10 6.65
CA GLY A 31 -7.32 -16.50 6.45
C GLY A 31 -7.75 -17.03 5.07
N ASP A 32 -8.29 -18.25 5.06
CA ASP A 32 -8.68 -18.94 3.83
C ASP A 32 -9.88 -18.31 3.10
N LEU A 33 -10.50 -17.26 3.61
CA LEU A 33 -11.45 -16.46 2.84
C LEU A 33 -10.81 -15.86 1.59
N LEU A 34 -9.48 -15.66 1.58
CA LEU A 34 -8.71 -15.26 0.41
C LEU A 34 -8.79 -16.23 -0.78
N PHE A 35 -9.24 -17.48 -0.56
CA PHE A 35 -9.49 -18.45 -1.64
C PHE A 35 -10.92 -18.43 -2.18
N GLN A 36 -11.78 -17.55 -1.65
CA GLN A 36 -13.17 -17.47 -2.09
C GLN A 36 -13.32 -16.52 -3.28
N ASP A 37 -13.76 -17.07 -4.42
CA ASP A 37 -13.99 -16.27 -5.64
C ASP A 37 -14.94 -15.10 -5.38
N ALA A 38 -15.99 -15.31 -4.59
CA ALA A 38 -16.95 -14.27 -4.25
C ALA A 38 -16.30 -13.05 -3.57
N LEU A 39 -15.29 -13.26 -2.71
CA LEU A 39 -14.51 -12.19 -2.11
C LEU A 39 -13.65 -11.47 -3.15
N LEU A 40 -12.90 -12.23 -3.94
CA LEU A 40 -11.98 -11.68 -4.95
C LEU A 40 -12.75 -10.90 -6.02
N ASP A 41 -13.88 -11.40 -6.47
CA ASP A 41 -14.76 -10.69 -7.40
C ASP A 41 -15.35 -9.40 -6.79
N ALA A 42 -15.64 -9.41 -5.49
CA ALA A 42 -16.09 -8.21 -4.78
C ALA A 42 -14.96 -7.16 -4.67
N VAL A 43 -13.72 -7.61 -4.45
CA VAL A 43 -12.54 -6.73 -4.44
C VAL A 43 -12.33 -6.08 -5.81
N GLU A 44 -12.37 -6.85 -6.89
CA GLU A 44 -12.24 -6.31 -8.25
C GLU A 44 -13.32 -5.26 -8.55
N ARG A 45 -14.60 -5.53 -8.22
CA ARG A 45 -15.69 -4.54 -8.34
C ARG A 45 -15.46 -3.30 -7.47
N ALA A 46 -14.89 -3.46 -6.27
CA ALA A 46 -14.57 -2.31 -5.42
C ALA A 46 -13.48 -1.43 -6.03
N ILE A 47 -12.48 -2.02 -6.70
CA ILE A 47 -11.45 -1.27 -7.43
C ILE A 47 -12.08 -0.50 -8.60
N GLU A 48 -12.98 -1.12 -9.38
CA GLU A 48 -13.68 -0.43 -10.46
C GLU A 48 -14.48 0.79 -9.94
N GLN A 49 -15.17 0.65 -8.81
CA GLN A 49 -15.87 1.76 -8.15
C GLN A 49 -14.90 2.87 -7.67
N ILE A 50 -13.71 2.51 -7.19
CA ILE A 50 -12.68 3.49 -6.79
C ILE A 50 -12.14 4.21 -8.02
N ILE A 51 -11.89 3.51 -9.13
CA ILE A 51 -11.45 4.11 -10.38
C ILE A 51 -12.50 5.13 -10.87
N GLU A 52 -13.76 4.74 -10.94
CA GLU A 52 -14.85 5.62 -11.38
C GLU A 52 -14.98 6.86 -10.47
N ALA A 53 -14.99 6.65 -9.15
CA ALA A 53 -15.11 7.76 -8.20
C ALA A 53 -13.90 8.71 -8.25
N SER A 54 -12.69 8.19 -8.48
CA SER A 54 -11.45 8.98 -8.54
C SER A 54 -11.43 9.98 -9.69
N ALA A 55 -12.31 9.84 -10.70
CA ALA A 55 -12.41 10.78 -11.82
C ALA A 55 -12.69 12.23 -11.38
N LYS A 56 -13.26 12.41 -10.19
CA LYS A 56 -13.59 13.72 -9.60
C LYS A 56 -12.70 14.08 -8.41
N LEU A 57 -11.69 13.28 -8.11
CA LEU A 57 -10.79 13.48 -6.98
C LEU A 57 -9.41 13.93 -7.45
N GLN A 58 -8.78 14.78 -6.67
CA GLN A 58 -7.42 15.26 -6.94
C GLN A 58 -6.35 14.24 -6.56
N PRO A 59 -6.38 13.58 -5.37
CA PRO A 59 -5.29 12.72 -4.96
C PRO A 59 -5.15 11.48 -5.85
N MET A 60 -3.90 11.08 -6.08
CA MET A 60 -3.56 9.71 -6.44
C MET A 60 -3.87 8.81 -5.25
N LEU A 61 -4.49 7.68 -5.47
CA LEU A 61 -4.85 6.71 -4.44
C LEU A 61 -3.96 5.47 -4.57
N LEU A 62 -3.32 5.06 -3.48
CA LEU A 62 -2.63 3.77 -3.34
C LEU A 62 -3.44 2.90 -2.38
N VAL A 63 -4.02 1.80 -2.90
CA VAL A 63 -4.99 0.97 -2.18
C VAL A 63 -4.54 -0.48 -2.17
N GLY A 64 -4.46 -1.10 -0.99
CA GLY A 64 -4.09 -2.52 -0.84
C GLY A 64 -5.22 -3.47 -1.24
N ALA A 65 -4.92 -4.47 -2.08
CA ALA A 65 -5.89 -5.45 -2.54
C ALA A 65 -5.29 -6.81 -2.88
N PRO A 66 -5.99 -7.94 -2.61
CA PRO A 66 -5.62 -9.23 -3.19
C PRO A 66 -6.12 -9.31 -4.63
N LEU A 67 -5.25 -9.63 -5.59
CA LEU A 67 -5.59 -9.74 -7.00
C LEU A 67 -5.10 -11.02 -7.63
N ARG A 68 -5.96 -11.62 -8.47
CA ARG A 68 -5.63 -12.77 -9.30
C ARG A 68 -4.88 -12.30 -10.54
N HIS A 69 -3.74 -12.92 -10.81
CA HIS A 69 -2.98 -12.70 -12.04
C HIS A 69 -2.27 -13.99 -12.46
N ALA A 70 -2.35 -14.36 -13.74
CA ALA A 70 -1.71 -15.54 -14.32
C ALA A 70 -1.91 -16.84 -13.49
N GLY A 71 -3.14 -17.07 -12.98
CA GLY A 71 -3.50 -18.26 -12.21
C GLY A 71 -2.97 -18.28 -10.76
N ARG A 72 -2.48 -17.15 -10.24
CA ARG A 72 -1.98 -16.98 -8.87
C ARG A 72 -2.66 -15.81 -8.19
N LEU A 73 -2.64 -15.79 -6.86
CA LEU A 73 -3.10 -14.67 -6.05
C LEU A 73 -1.90 -13.86 -5.56
N TYR A 74 -1.99 -12.53 -5.65
CA TYR A 74 -0.95 -11.59 -5.20
C TYR A 74 -1.53 -10.61 -4.22
N ASN A 75 -0.72 -10.26 -3.21
CA ASN A 75 -0.94 -9.10 -2.36
C ASN A 75 -0.39 -7.89 -3.11
N THR A 76 -1.22 -6.89 -3.36
CA THR A 76 -0.88 -5.80 -4.30
C THR A 76 -1.19 -4.41 -3.76
N ALA A 77 -0.43 -3.42 -4.24
CA ALA A 77 -0.76 -2.01 -4.17
C ALA A 77 -1.31 -1.56 -5.53
N VAL A 78 -2.54 -1.08 -5.54
CA VAL A 78 -3.27 -0.61 -6.72
C VAL A 78 -3.19 0.91 -6.78
N ALA A 79 -2.62 1.45 -7.84
CA ALA A 79 -2.46 2.88 -8.07
C ALA A 79 -3.59 3.40 -8.97
N VAL A 80 -4.37 4.35 -8.46
CA VAL A 80 -5.53 4.93 -9.16
C VAL A 80 -5.46 6.46 -9.13
N HIS A 81 -5.72 7.11 -10.26
CA HIS A 81 -5.80 8.57 -10.33
C HIS A 81 -6.74 9.04 -11.44
N ARG A 82 -7.62 9.98 -11.12
CA ARG A 82 -8.52 10.67 -12.07
C ARG A 82 -9.23 9.74 -13.07
N GLY A 83 -9.88 8.69 -12.55
CA GLY A 83 -10.62 7.73 -13.36
C GLY A 83 -9.77 6.72 -14.12
N ARG A 84 -8.48 6.61 -13.79
CA ARG A 84 -7.54 5.69 -14.46
C ARG A 84 -6.89 4.74 -13.45
N LEU A 85 -6.77 3.49 -13.84
CA LEU A 85 -5.87 2.53 -13.22
C LEU A 85 -4.46 2.81 -13.78
N LEU A 86 -3.55 3.26 -12.92
CA LEU A 86 -2.19 3.62 -13.35
C LEU A 86 -1.25 2.42 -13.39
N GLY A 87 -1.41 1.48 -12.45
CA GLY A 87 -0.60 0.29 -12.35
C GLY A 87 -0.88 -0.48 -11.07
N VAL A 88 -0.31 -1.68 -11.00
CA VAL A 88 -0.44 -2.58 -9.86
C VAL A 88 0.93 -3.13 -9.47
N VAL A 89 1.33 -2.92 -8.22
CA VAL A 89 2.62 -3.37 -7.68
C VAL A 89 2.38 -4.58 -6.78
N PRO A 90 2.89 -5.78 -7.12
CA PRO A 90 2.80 -6.95 -6.27
C PRO A 90 3.89 -6.94 -5.19
N LYS A 91 3.55 -7.45 -3.99
CA LYS A 91 4.49 -7.65 -2.87
C LYS A 91 5.57 -8.64 -3.25
N ILE A 92 6.82 -8.30 -2.95
CA ILE A 92 7.99 -9.15 -3.23
C ILE A 92 8.21 -10.14 -2.08
N TYR A 93 8.38 -9.62 -0.87
CA TYR A 93 8.73 -10.42 0.31
C TYR A 93 7.49 -10.82 1.09
N LEU A 94 7.24 -12.11 1.18
CA LEU A 94 6.08 -12.68 1.87
C LEU A 94 6.55 -13.23 3.23
N PRO A 95 6.16 -12.61 4.36
CA PRO A 95 6.50 -13.13 5.68
C PRO A 95 5.86 -14.52 5.88
N ASN A 96 6.68 -15.46 6.33
CA ASN A 96 6.25 -16.84 6.59
C ASN A 96 7.02 -17.40 7.79
N TYR A 97 6.93 -16.65 8.89
CA TYR A 97 7.57 -16.93 10.16
C TYR A 97 6.71 -16.42 11.33
N HIS A 98 6.87 -17.01 12.51
CA HIS A 98 6.06 -16.73 13.70
C HIS A 98 4.56 -16.78 13.37
N GLU A 99 3.84 -15.68 13.59
CA GLU A 99 2.42 -15.51 13.34
C GLU A 99 2.04 -15.27 11.86
N PHE A 100 3.02 -15.10 10.97
CA PHE A 100 2.78 -14.85 9.55
C PHE A 100 2.89 -16.11 8.70
N TYR A 101 1.94 -16.25 7.75
CA TYR A 101 1.88 -17.39 6.81
C TYR A 101 1.39 -16.97 5.41
N GLU A 102 1.88 -15.82 4.93
CA GLU A 102 1.44 -15.25 3.65
C GLU A 102 1.70 -16.17 2.44
N ARG A 103 2.75 -16.99 2.48
CA ARG A 103 3.05 -17.95 1.41
C ARG A 103 1.99 -19.02 1.21
N ARG A 104 1.08 -19.19 2.19
CA ARG A 104 -0.09 -20.05 2.04
C ARG A 104 -1.05 -19.47 1.00
N HIS A 105 -1.20 -18.16 0.94
CA HIS A 105 -2.21 -17.47 0.16
C HIS A 105 -1.66 -16.79 -1.09
N PHE A 106 -0.46 -16.19 -0.99
CA PHE A 106 0.06 -15.31 -2.01
C PHE A 106 1.31 -15.84 -2.70
N ALA A 107 1.42 -15.49 -3.98
CA ALA A 107 2.66 -15.64 -4.74
C ALA A 107 3.51 -14.36 -4.58
N SER A 108 4.85 -14.54 -4.59
CA SER A 108 5.80 -13.43 -4.61
C SER A 108 5.76 -12.70 -5.95
N GLY A 109 5.89 -11.39 -5.91
CA GLY A 109 6.12 -10.53 -7.08
C GLY A 109 7.58 -10.53 -7.58
N ASP A 110 8.47 -11.29 -6.93
CA ASP A 110 9.88 -11.32 -7.30
C ASP A 110 10.07 -11.68 -8.79
N GLY A 111 10.89 -10.88 -9.48
CA GLY A 111 11.14 -11.02 -10.92
C GLY A 111 9.98 -10.58 -11.84
N MET A 112 8.87 -10.05 -11.29
CA MET A 112 7.75 -9.55 -12.11
C MET A 112 8.02 -8.12 -12.58
N GLN A 113 8.38 -7.99 -13.84
CA GLN A 113 8.63 -6.72 -14.52
C GLN A 113 7.99 -6.74 -15.91
N GLY A 114 7.47 -5.59 -16.35
CA GLY A 114 6.91 -5.44 -17.69
C GLY A 114 5.64 -6.23 -17.97
N GLY A 115 4.93 -6.70 -16.94
CA GLY A 115 3.65 -7.38 -17.06
C GLY A 115 2.49 -6.39 -17.21
N GLU A 116 1.31 -6.93 -17.53
CA GLU A 116 0.04 -6.19 -17.57
C GLU A 116 -1.04 -6.98 -16.83
N ILE A 117 -1.91 -6.27 -16.14
CA ILE A 117 -3.09 -6.83 -15.46
C ILE A 117 -4.37 -6.19 -15.97
N LYS A 118 -5.42 -6.98 -16.09
CA LYS A 118 -6.76 -6.50 -16.43
C LYS A 118 -7.68 -6.59 -15.22
N ILE A 119 -8.30 -5.47 -14.86
CA ILE A 119 -9.33 -5.37 -13.80
C ILE A 119 -10.58 -4.78 -14.45
N GLY A 120 -11.65 -5.56 -14.57
CA GLY A 120 -12.83 -5.18 -15.32
C GLY A 120 -12.49 -4.79 -16.77
N GLN A 121 -12.69 -3.53 -17.13
CA GLN A 121 -12.36 -3.00 -18.47
C GLN A 121 -11.00 -2.29 -18.50
N HIS A 122 -10.31 -2.15 -17.35
CA HIS A 122 -9.06 -1.42 -17.24
C HIS A 122 -7.87 -2.36 -17.41
N LEU A 123 -6.95 -2.00 -18.32
CA LEU A 123 -5.65 -2.63 -18.51
C LEU A 123 -4.58 -1.70 -17.97
N ALA A 124 -3.64 -2.23 -17.18
CA ALA A 124 -2.57 -1.43 -16.59
C ALA A 124 -1.29 -2.26 -16.42
N PRO A 125 -0.12 -1.60 -16.30
CA PRO A 125 1.13 -2.25 -15.93
C PRO A 125 1.03 -3.03 -14.62
N PHE A 126 1.68 -4.20 -14.58
CA PHE A 126 1.81 -5.04 -13.40
C PHE A 126 3.28 -5.40 -13.20
N GLY A 127 3.87 -4.90 -12.11
CA GLY A 127 5.30 -5.14 -11.86
C GLY A 127 5.78 -4.48 -10.58
N THR A 128 6.95 -4.92 -10.12
CA THR A 128 7.60 -4.47 -8.89
C THR A 128 8.49 -3.23 -9.10
N ASP A 129 8.69 -2.83 -10.35
CA ASP A 129 9.58 -1.75 -10.79
C ASP A 129 8.82 -0.48 -11.22
N LEU A 130 7.52 -0.41 -10.93
CA LEU A 130 6.69 0.71 -11.36
C LEU A 130 7.02 1.99 -10.58
N LEU A 131 7.18 3.09 -11.34
CA LEU A 131 7.26 4.45 -10.84
C LEU A 131 6.09 5.27 -11.42
N PHE A 132 5.45 6.08 -10.58
CA PHE A 132 4.33 6.92 -10.96
C PHE A 132 4.77 8.39 -10.88
N ALA A 133 5.05 8.98 -12.02
CA ALA A 133 5.51 10.37 -12.12
C ALA A 133 4.34 11.31 -12.42
N ALA A 134 4.23 12.42 -11.69
CA ALA A 134 3.27 13.49 -11.98
C ALA A 134 3.80 14.35 -13.14
N GLU A 135 2.97 14.55 -14.17
CA GLU A 135 3.34 15.36 -15.34
C GLU A 135 3.35 16.86 -15.02
N ASP A 136 2.47 17.29 -14.13
CA ASP A 136 2.27 18.69 -13.72
C ASP A 136 3.05 19.08 -12.46
N MET A 137 3.77 18.15 -11.83
CA MET A 137 4.60 18.38 -10.65
C MET A 137 5.98 17.73 -10.85
N PRO A 138 6.90 18.39 -11.56
CA PRO A 138 8.24 17.85 -11.79
C PRO A 138 8.96 17.46 -10.50
N GLY A 139 9.49 16.24 -10.46
CA GLY A 139 10.14 15.68 -9.28
C GLY A 139 9.20 14.97 -8.29
N PHE A 140 7.90 14.96 -8.51
CA PHE A 140 6.98 14.12 -7.73
C PHE A 140 6.85 12.75 -8.41
N VAL A 141 7.68 11.80 -7.95
CA VAL A 141 7.75 10.43 -8.48
C VAL A 141 7.53 9.44 -7.34
N VAL A 142 6.43 8.70 -7.41
CA VAL A 142 5.97 7.79 -6.37
C VAL A 142 6.35 6.35 -6.69
N HIS A 143 6.83 5.61 -5.69
CA HIS A 143 6.95 4.15 -5.68
C HIS A 143 6.14 3.57 -4.53
N ALA A 144 5.52 2.41 -4.75
CA ALA A 144 4.79 1.66 -3.73
C ALA A 144 5.49 0.35 -3.40
N GLU A 145 5.62 0.04 -2.12
CA GLU A 145 6.06 -1.26 -1.59
C GLU A 145 5.11 -1.72 -0.48
N ILE A 146 5.16 -2.99 -0.09
CA ILE A 146 4.13 -3.56 0.78
C ILE A 146 4.77 -4.25 1.99
N CYS A 147 4.50 -3.71 3.16
CA CYS A 147 4.77 -4.27 4.49
C CYS A 147 6.18 -4.88 4.62
N GLU A 148 6.33 -6.22 4.47
CA GLU A 148 7.60 -6.95 4.64
C GLU A 148 8.70 -6.45 3.70
N ASP A 149 8.35 -5.89 2.54
CA ASP A 149 9.31 -5.29 1.60
C ASP A 149 10.20 -4.24 2.27
N PHE A 150 9.69 -3.59 3.29
CA PHE A 150 10.38 -2.57 4.10
C PHE A 150 11.38 -3.14 5.14
N TRP A 151 11.17 -4.41 5.59
CA TRP A 151 11.94 -5.01 6.67
C TRP A 151 13.21 -5.72 6.20
N VAL A 152 13.37 -5.89 4.90
CA VAL A 152 14.53 -6.56 4.32
C VAL A 152 15.75 -5.65 4.26
N PRO A 153 16.98 -6.20 4.19
CA PRO A 153 18.21 -5.40 4.16
C PRO A 153 18.28 -4.42 2.98
N ILE A 154 17.71 -4.78 1.83
CA ILE A 154 17.63 -3.93 0.63
C ILE A 154 16.16 -3.86 0.22
N PRO A 155 15.38 -2.88 0.75
CA PRO A 155 13.99 -2.69 0.36
C PRO A 155 13.84 -2.33 -1.14
N PRO A 156 12.75 -2.71 -1.81
CA PRO A 156 12.44 -2.27 -3.17
C PRO A 156 12.52 -0.76 -3.36
N SER A 157 12.10 0.00 -2.35
CA SER A 157 12.22 1.47 -2.30
C SER A 157 13.65 2.00 -2.47
N SER A 158 14.68 1.22 -2.11
CA SER A 158 16.08 1.61 -2.36
C SER A 158 16.40 1.64 -3.86
N ASN A 159 15.96 0.62 -4.60
CA ASN A 159 16.12 0.57 -6.05
C ASN A 159 15.26 1.62 -6.75
N ALA A 160 14.04 1.84 -6.26
CA ALA A 160 13.14 2.87 -6.77
C ALA A 160 13.74 4.27 -6.61
N ALA A 161 14.36 4.59 -5.47
CA ALA A 161 15.04 5.86 -5.24
C ALA A 161 16.22 6.05 -6.20
N LEU A 162 17.03 5.00 -6.46
CA LEU A 162 18.10 5.03 -7.45
C LEU A 162 17.56 5.23 -8.87
N ALA A 163 16.34 4.82 -9.16
CA ALA A 163 15.63 5.03 -10.42
C ALA A 163 14.91 6.39 -10.51
N GLY A 164 14.96 7.21 -9.43
CA GLY A 164 14.43 8.57 -9.41
C GLY A 164 13.14 8.77 -8.63
N ALA A 165 12.68 7.78 -7.85
CA ALA A 165 11.56 7.98 -6.94
C ALA A 165 11.94 8.95 -5.81
N THR A 166 11.06 9.92 -5.56
CA THR A 166 11.21 10.93 -4.50
C THR A 166 10.18 10.77 -3.38
N VAL A 167 9.16 9.94 -3.63
CA VAL A 167 8.12 9.58 -2.66
C VAL A 167 8.01 8.06 -2.61
N LEU A 168 8.28 7.50 -1.45
CA LEU A 168 8.27 6.07 -1.18
C LEU A 168 7.07 5.76 -0.26
N ALA A 169 6.16 4.90 -0.69
CA ALA A 169 4.91 4.63 0.01
C ALA A 169 4.82 3.15 0.41
N ASN A 170 4.63 2.87 1.69
CA ASN A 170 4.50 1.53 2.22
C ASN A 170 3.09 1.27 2.76
N LEU A 171 2.39 0.32 2.14
CA LEU A 171 1.10 -0.20 2.58
C LEU A 171 1.37 -1.34 3.55
N SER A 172 1.00 -1.21 4.82
CA SER A 172 1.32 -2.21 5.84
C SER A 172 0.07 -2.81 6.50
N ALA A 173 0.22 -4.07 6.92
CA ALA A 173 -0.55 -4.72 7.96
C ALA A 173 0.43 -5.30 9.00
N SER A 174 1.17 -4.42 9.63
CA SER A 174 2.17 -4.76 10.63
C SER A 174 1.53 -4.86 11.99
N ASN A 175 1.61 -6.05 12.60
CA ASN A 175 1.03 -6.33 13.91
C ASN A 175 1.76 -5.61 15.05
N ILE A 176 1.12 -5.59 16.21
CA ILE A 176 1.69 -5.04 17.45
C ILE A 176 2.58 -6.09 18.11
N THR A 177 3.81 -5.68 18.45
CA THR A 177 4.65 -6.33 19.47
C THR A 177 5.32 -5.24 20.30
N ILE A 178 5.85 -5.62 21.48
CA ILE A 178 6.56 -4.68 22.37
C ILE A 178 7.74 -4.05 21.59
N GLY A 179 7.80 -2.72 21.55
CA GLY A 179 8.88 -1.97 20.90
C GLY A 179 8.79 -1.86 19.38
N LYS A 180 7.87 -2.56 18.69
CA LYS A 180 7.80 -2.59 17.22
C LYS A 180 7.41 -1.24 16.60
N ALA A 181 6.61 -0.43 17.29
CA ALA A 181 6.25 0.91 16.83
C ALA A 181 7.49 1.81 16.68
N GLU A 182 8.40 1.78 17.64
CA GLU A 182 9.66 2.54 17.57
C GLU A 182 10.58 1.99 16.48
N THR A 183 10.61 0.67 16.29
CA THR A 183 11.38 0.06 15.20
C THR A 183 10.84 0.52 13.84
N ARG A 184 9.51 0.56 13.64
CA ARG A 184 8.89 1.09 12.42
C ARG A 184 9.29 2.56 12.15
N ARG A 185 9.21 3.41 13.18
CA ARG A 185 9.65 4.81 13.09
C ARG A 185 11.12 4.93 12.67
N MET A 186 12.00 4.20 13.35
CA MET A 186 13.44 4.18 13.05
C MET A 186 13.71 3.75 11.60
N LEU A 187 13.02 2.73 11.11
CA LEU A 187 13.18 2.26 9.73
C LEU A 187 12.66 3.29 8.72
N CYS A 188 11.47 3.88 8.95
CA CYS A 188 10.92 4.96 8.09
C CYS A 188 11.88 6.14 8.03
N GLN A 189 12.36 6.62 9.17
CA GLN A 189 13.34 7.69 9.28
C GLN A 189 14.63 7.37 8.52
N SER A 190 15.18 6.18 8.74
CA SER A 190 16.41 5.73 8.09
C SER A 190 16.26 5.60 6.59
N GLN A 191 15.16 5.02 6.11
CA GLN A 191 14.91 4.85 4.67
C GLN A 191 14.70 6.19 3.98
N SER A 192 13.92 7.08 4.56
CA SER A 192 13.74 8.46 4.08
C SER A 192 15.08 9.21 3.96
N ALA A 193 15.91 9.14 5.00
CA ALA A 193 17.22 9.82 5.01
C ALA A 193 18.19 9.23 3.98
N ARG A 194 18.28 7.91 3.85
CA ARG A 194 19.20 7.25 2.91
C ARG A 194 18.81 7.46 1.45
N CYS A 195 17.51 7.48 1.18
CA CYS A 195 16.97 7.64 -0.16
C CYS A 195 16.80 9.11 -0.58
N LEU A 196 17.00 10.07 0.36
CA LEU A 196 16.75 11.51 0.12
C LEU A 196 15.32 11.73 -0.42
N ALA A 197 14.35 11.08 0.20
CA ALA A 197 12.97 11.00 -0.28
C ALA A 197 11.97 11.19 0.88
N ALA A 198 10.73 11.49 0.54
CA ALA A 198 9.62 11.32 1.46
C ALA A 198 9.31 9.82 1.61
N TYR A 199 9.10 9.35 2.84
CA TYR A 199 8.67 7.99 3.14
C TYR A 199 7.34 8.02 3.90
N LEU A 200 6.31 7.47 3.27
CA LEU A 200 4.96 7.38 3.79
C LEU A 200 4.67 5.94 4.22
N TYR A 201 4.15 5.78 5.42
CA TYR A 201 3.81 4.49 6.00
C TYR A 201 2.38 4.51 6.53
N ALA A 202 1.56 3.53 6.16
CA ALA A 202 0.20 3.38 6.67
C ALA A 202 -0.08 1.92 7.05
N ALA A 203 -0.36 1.66 8.34
CA ALA A 203 -0.64 0.33 8.84
C ALA A 203 -2.12 0.09 9.12
N ALA A 204 -2.53 -1.17 9.05
CA ALA A 204 -3.84 -1.63 9.47
C ALA A 204 -4.10 -1.32 10.95
N GLY A 205 -5.34 -0.98 11.28
CA GLY A 205 -5.76 -0.55 12.61
C GLY A 205 -7.04 -1.21 13.10
N ALA A 206 -7.78 -0.50 13.92
CA ALA A 206 -9.05 -0.96 14.46
C ALA A 206 -10.02 -1.35 13.32
N GLY A 207 -10.66 -2.51 13.46
CA GLY A 207 -11.52 -3.08 12.41
C GLY A 207 -10.95 -4.31 11.72
N GLU A 208 -9.61 -4.51 11.76
CA GLU A 208 -9.02 -5.78 11.36
C GLU A 208 -9.32 -6.90 12.38
N SER A 209 -9.42 -8.13 11.88
CA SER A 209 -9.56 -9.32 12.74
C SER A 209 -8.32 -9.48 13.64
N THR A 210 -8.55 -9.84 14.89
CA THR A 210 -7.49 -10.07 15.90
C THR A 210 -7.34 -11.54 16.26
N THR A 211 -7.60 -12.45 15.32
CA THR A 211 -7.48 -13.90 15.56
C THR A 211 -6.08 -14.29 16.03
N ASP A 212 -5.05 -13.95 15.24
CA ASP A 212 -3.65 -14.26 15.55
C ASP A 212 -2.82 -13.00 15.83
N LEU A 213 -3.30 -11.84 15.40
CA LEU A 213 -2.56 -10.57 15.35
C LEU A 213 -3.40 -9.45 16.00
N ALA A 214 -2.73 -8.40 16.47
CA ALA A 214 -3.39 -7.18 16.93
C ALA A 214 -2.78 -5.97 16.18
N TRP A 215 -3.55 -4.89 16.06
CA TRP A 215 -3.30 -3.78 15.15
C TRP A 215 -3.36 -2.44 15.87
N ASP A 216 -2.47 -1.52 15.51
CA ASP A 216 -2.36 -0.21 16.16
C ASP A 216 -2.68 0.98 15.24
N GLY A 217 -2.80 0.75 13.93
CA GLY A 217 -3.15 1.82 12.98
C GLY A 217 -2.09 2.91 12.84
N GLN A 218 -0.82 2.61 13.16
CA GLN A 218 0.24 3.62 13.03
C GLN A 218 0.39 4.06 11.59
N ALA A 219 0.35 5.38 11.35
CA ALA A 219 0.75 6.00 10.10
C ALA A 219 1.74 7.13 10.37
N CYS A 220 2.69 7.33 9.45
CA CYS A 220 3.68 8.39 9.59
C CYS A 220 4.23 8.83 8.23
N ILE A 221 4.72 10.07 8.20
CA ILE A 221 5.40 10.68 7.06
C ILE A 221 6.75 11.20 7.54
N PHE A 222 7.80 10.74 6.87
CA PHE A 222 9.16 11.24 7.05
C PHE A 222 9.67 11.83 5.74
N GLU A 223 10.47 12.90 5.82
CA GLU A 223 11.20 13.44 4.69
C GLU A 223 12.63 13.73 5.08
N ASN A 224 13.60 13.24 4.31
CA ASN A 224 15.04 13.41 4.58
C ASN A 224 15.43 13.05 6.04
N GLY A 225 14.75 12.07 6.64
CA GLY A 225 14.98 11.64 8.02
C GLY A 225 14.28 12.47 9.09
N VAL A 226 13.48 13.48 8.71
CA VAL A 226 12.70 14.30 9.63
C VAL A 226 11.24 13.81 9.65
N ALA A 227 10.66 13.60 10.83
CA ALA A 227 9.24 13.31 10.96
C ALA A 227 8.41 14.54 10.64
N LEU A 228 7.52 14.44 9.67
CA LEU A 228 6.61 15.52 9.29
C LEU A 228 5.24 15.36 9.95
N ALA A 229 4.71 14.13 9.99
CA ALA A 229 3.43 13.82 10.59
C ALA A 229 3.40 12.38 11.13
N GLU A 230 2.54 12.15 12.10
CA GLU A 230 2.29 10.83 12.66
C GLU A 230 0.88 10.79 13.28
N THR A 231 0.15 9.70 13.08
CA THR A 231 -1.14 9.47 13.72
C THR A 231 -0.96 8.97 15.16
N GLU A 232 -1.99 9.12 15.96
CA GLU A 232 -2.10 8.39 17.21
C GLU A 232 -2.25 6.89 16.94
N ARG A 233 -1.66 6.07 17.80
CA ARG A 233 -1.86 4.62 17.76
C ARG A 233 -3.17 4.25 18.45
N PHE A 234 -3.81 3.18 18.00
CA PHE A 234 -5.09 2.69 18.52
C PHE A 234 -6.25 3.70 18.35
N PRO A 235 -6.42 4.27 17.16
CA PRO A 235 -7.48 5.24 16.93
C PRO A 235 -8.86 4.58 17.06
N LEU A 236 -9.83 5.33 17.59
CA LEU A 236 -11.24 4.89 17.65
C LEU A 236 -12.02 5.16 16.36
N GLY A 237 -11.40 5.77 15.37
CA GLY A 237 -12.00 6.12 14.08
C GLY A 237 -10.97 6.36 12.98
N ASP A 238 -11.45 6.84 11.82
CA ASP A 238 -10.57 7.19 10.70
C ASP A 238 -9.61 8.33 11.11
N GLN A 239 -8.32 8.18 10.78
CA GLN A 239 -7.31 9.20 10.98
C GLN A 239 -6.52 9.44 9.69
N LEU A 240 -6.03 10.67 9.53
CA LEU A 240 -5.08 11.09 8.49
C LEU A 240 -3.82 11.64 9.16
N ALA A 241 -2.63 11.35 8.59
CA ALA A 241 -1.34 11.91 8.99
C ALA A 241 -0.97 13.07 8.09
#